data_5f7a48b2e497d548bbf2ba77956ac130
#
_entry.id   5f7a48b2e497d548bbf2ba77956ac130
#
_cell.length_a   1.000
_cell.length_b   1.000
_cell.length_c   1.000
_cell.angle_alpha   90.00
_cell.angle_beta   90.00
_cell.angle_gamma   90.00
#
_symmetry.space_group_name_H-M   'P 1'
#
loop_
_entity.id
_entity.type
_entity.pdbx_description
1 polymer ?
#
loop_
_entity_poly.entity_id
_entity_poly.type
_entity_poly.pdbx_seq_one_letter_code
_entity_poly.pdbx_strand_id
1 'polypeptide(L)'
;MSQMEIMLTLQQKLNDSTNGEGWENGLTKQGKKIDWRRCIYLEAAELVESYPWKHWKNIDAKVDRANIEVELVDIWHFVMSEVLRVNRLNDNLPIVELAIRLEDAIGKLDAQKIEDDYYAEIEAIEELIKKLFCHFELVDFTKSYFELCRKLGLSFERLYQLYIGKNILNIFRQDHGYKEGTYIKVWNGKEDNVVMQEILASKSGITPEELYKRLEEKYSEA
;
A
#
# COMPACT_ATOMS: atom_id res chain seq x y z
N MET A 1 10.08 -13.82 -12.96
CA MET A 1 9.73 -13.17 -11.70
C MET A 1 8.24 -12.86 -11.73
N SER A 2 7.48 -13.35 -10.77
CA SER A 2 6.04 -13.03 -10.67
C SER A 2 5.83 -11.60 -10.16
N GLN A 3 4.61 -11.05 -10.31
CA GLN A 3 4.29 -9.72 -9.79
C GLN A 3 4.42 -9.66 -8.26
N MET A 4 4.04 -10.71 -7.55
CA MET A 4 4.21 -10.83 -6.10
C MET A 4 5.69 -10.81 -5.70
N GLU A 5 6.52 -11.58 -6.41
CA GLU A 5 7.97 -11.62 -6.17
C GLU A 5 8.61 -10.25 -6.41
N ILE A 6 8.19 -9.52 -7.46
CA ILE A 6 8.65 -8.16 -7.74
C ILE A 6 8.28 -7.22 -6.58
N MET A 7 7.02 -7.22 -6.14
CA MET A 7 6.55 -6.37 -5.05
C MET A 7 7.32 -6.64 -3.75
N LEU A 8 7.46 -7.89 -3.35
CA LEU A 8 8.21 -8.26 -2.13
C LEU A 8 9.68 -7.85 -2.21
N THR A 9 10.31 -8.02 -3.39
CA THR A 9 11.71 -7.63 -3.60
C THR A 9 11.90 -6.11 -3.50
N LEU A 10 11.00 -5.33 -4.10
CA LEU A 10 11.02 -3.88 -4.02
C LEU A 10 10.74 -3.38 -2.60
N GLN A 11 9.80 -4.03 -1.90
CA GLN A 11 9.49 -3.67 -0.51
C GLN A 11 10.66 -3.97 0.43
N GLN A 12 11.36 -5.09 0.25
CA GLN A 12 12.59 -5.38 1.02
C GLN A 12 13.62 -4.27 0.83
N LYS A 13 13.91 -3.90 -0.42
CA LYS A 13 14.86 -2.83 -0.75
C LYS A 13 14.44 -1.48 -0.15
N LEU A 14 13.15 -1.14 -0.22
CA LEU A 14 12.62 0.09 0.37
C LEU A 14 12.80 0.10 1.89
N ASN A 15 12.51 -1.01 2.56
CA ASN A 15 12.69 -1.13 4.00
C ASN A 15 14.16 -1.06 4.42
N ASP A 16 15.08 -1.73 3.68
CA ASP A 16 16.52 -1.68 3.93
C ASP A 16 17.06 -0.24 3.82
N SER A 17 16.65 0.48 2.77
CA SER A 17 17.08 1.88 2.57
C SER A 17 16.50 2.83 3.62
N THR A 18 15.24 2.60 4.02
CA THR A 18 14.52 3.49 4.94
C THR A 18 14.91 3.26 6.40
N ASN A 19 14.97 1.99 6.82
CA ASN A 19 15.12 1.61 8.23
C ASN A 19 16.54 1.12 8.58
N GLY A 20 17.32 0.71 7.56
CA GLY A 20 18.64 0.09 7.71
C GLY A 20 18.55 -1.44 7.76
N GLU A 21 19.68 -2.10 7.50
CA GLU A 21 19.77 -3.56 7.58
C GLU A 21 19.37 -4.09 8.97
N GLY A 22 18.67 -5.22 8.99
CA GLY A 22 18.21 -5.85 10.24
C GLY A 22 16.93 -5.21 10.83
N TRP A 23 16.23 -4.37 10.08
CA TRP A 23 14.95 -3.76 10.49
C TRP A 23 13.90 -4.81 10.89
N GLU A 24 14.01 -6.03 10.42
CA GLU A 24 13.13 -7.15 10.75
C GLU A 24 13.15 -7.47 12.25
N ASN A 25 14.22 -7.09 12.98
CA ASN A 25 14.28 -7.17 14.44
C ASN A 25 13.40 -6.13 15.15
N GLY A 26 12.66 -5.30 14.40
CA GLY A 26 11.72 -4.33 14.93
C GLY A 26 12.33 -3.00 15.35
N LEU A 27 13.55 -2.69 14.88
CA LEU A 27 14.25 -1.42 15.16
C LEU A 27 14.81 -0.81 13.89
N THR A 28 14.74 0.53 13.78
CA THR A 28 15.48 1.27 12.76
C THR A 28 16.96 1.33 13.13
N LYS A 29 17.82 1.71 12.19
CA LYS A 29 19.26 1.95 12.44
C LYS A 29 19.55 2.97 13.55
N GLN A 30 18.57 3.86 13.86
CA GLN A 30 18.67 4.81 14.98
C GLN A 30 18.06 4.28 16.29
N GLY A 31 17.64 3.00 16.33
CA GLY A 31 17.03 2.38 17.52
C GLY A 31 15.56 2.72 17.76
N LYS A 32 14.88 3.36 16.80
CA LYS A 32 13.44 3.62 16.90
C LYS A 32 12.65 2.34 16.64
N LYS A 33 11.65 2.06 17.50
CA LYS A 33 10.81 0.87 17.38
C LYS A 33 9.92 0.93 16.12
N ILE A 34 9.91 -0.16 15.37
CA ILE A 34 9.04 -0.38 14.20
C ILE A 34 7.84 -1.22 14.62
N ASP A 35 6.66 -0.82 14.18
CA ASP A 35 5.40 -1.54 14.43
C ASP A 35 4.53 -1.47 13.16
N TRP A 36 4.72 -2.44 12.28
CA TRP A 36 4.01 -2.50 11.00
C TRP A 36 2.50 -2.69 11.17
N ARG A 37 2.07 -3.41 12.22
CA ARG A 37 0.64 -3.60 12.48
C ARG A 37 -0.05 -2.28 12.82
N ARG A 38 0.66 -1.40 13.54
CA ARG A 38 0.16 -0.04 13.80
C ARG A 38 0.06 0.78 12.53
N CYS A 39 1.04 0.65 11.61
CA CYS A 39 0.97 1.30 10.31
C CYS A 39 -0.24 0.80 9.52
N ILE A 40 -0.44 -0.52 9.39
CA ILE A 40 -1.62 -1.12 8.75
C ILE A 40 -2.92 -0.57 9.35
N TYR A 41 -3.01 -0.47 10.67
CA TYR A 41 -4.19 0.05 11.36
C TYR A 41 -4.47 1.52 11.02
N LEU A 42 -3.43 2.35 10.95
CA LEU A 42 -3.59 3.78 10.64
C LEU A 42 -4.07 3.98 9.20
N GLU A 43 -3.48 3.30 8.22
CA GLU A 43 -3.94 3.37 6.82
C GLU A 43 -5.36 2.78 6.66
N ALA A 44 -5.71 1.73 7.42
CA ALA A 44 -7.08 1.22 7.43
C ALA A 44 -8.08 2.22 8.03
N ALA A 45 -7.67 3.04 8.98
CA ALA A 45 -8.49 4.14 9.50
C ALA A 45 -8.63 5.26 8.45
N GLU A 46 -7.58 5.59 7.69
CA GLU A 46 -7.62 6.54 6.57
C GLU A 46 -8.51 5.99 5.43
N LEU A 47 -8.46 4.68 5.16
CA LEU A 47 -9.36 4.02 4.23
C LEU A 47 -10.84 4.22 4.61
N VAL A 48 -11.20 4.10 5.91
CA VAL A 48 -12.57 4.36 6.38
C VAL A 48 -12.96 5.83 6.17
N GLU A 49 -12.02 6.78 6.25
CA GLU A 49 -12.30 8.22 5.97
C GLU A 49 -12.67 8.49 4.50
N SER A 50 -12.40 7.56 3.58
CA SER A 50 -12.84 7.65 2.17
C SER A 50 -14.37 7.51 2.00
N TYR A 51 -15.07 7.11 3.06
CA TYR A 51 -16.52 6.91 3.07
C TYR A 51 -17.25 8.04 3.82
N PRO A 52 -18.47 8.42 3.39
CA PRO A 52 -19.26 9.48 4.04
C PRO A 52 -20.02 8.95 5.26
N TRP A 53 -19.36 8.22 6.17
CA TRP A 53 -19.97 7.59 7.34
C TRP A 53 -20.24 8.55 8.50
N LYS A 54 -19.59 9.72 8.51
CA LYS A 54 -19.69 10.69 9.60
C LYS A 54 -21.04 11.43 9.58
N HIS A 55 -22.01 10.94 10.34
CA HIS A 55 -23.37 11.48 10.42
C HIS A 55 -23.46 12.96 10.78
N TRP A 56 -22.40 13.56 11.32
CA TRP A 56 -22.30 14.99 11.66
C TRP A 56 -21.62 15.84 10.58
N LYS A 57 -21.28 15.27 9.45
CA LYS A 57 -20.72 15.97 8.27
C LYS A 57 -21.72 16.00 7.12
N ASN A 58 -21.27 16.44 5.94
CA ASN A 58 -22.09 16.54 4.74
C ASN A 58 -22.76 15.20 4.38
N ILE A 59 -24.08 15.15 4.42
CA ILE A 59 -24.91 13.96 4.14
C ILE A 59 -24.83 13.56 2.66
N ASP A 60 -24.60 14.53 1.76
CA ASP A 60 -24.56 14.32 0.31
C ASP A 60 -23.13 13.97 -0.19
N ALA A 61 -22.17 13.80 0.70
CA ALA A 61 -20.82 13.41 0.32
C ALA A 61 -20.82 12.02 -0.34
N LYS A 62 -20.00 11.89 -1.38
CA LYS A 62 -19.83 10.60 -2.10
C LYS A 62 -18.63 9.86 -1.56
N VAL A 63 -18.65 8.54 -1.77
CA VAL A 63 -17.48 7.68 -1.52
C VAL A 63 -16.34 8.11 -2.43
N ASP A 64 -15.15 8.32 -1.86
CA ASP A 64 -13.93 8.62 -2.61
C ASP A 64 -13.26 7.34 -3.09
N ARG A 65 -13.71 6.82 -4.23
CA ARG A 65 -13.20 5.58 -4.83
C ARG A 65 -11.72 5.67 -5.21
N ALA A 66 -11.24 6.86 -5.57
CA ALA A 66 -9.84 7.05 -5.93
C ALA A 66 -8.94 6.95 -4.69
N ASN A 67 -9.37 7.53 -3.56
CA ASN A 67 -8.62 7.42 -2.30
C ASN A 67 -8.66 5.99 -1.74
N ILE A 68 -9.75 5.24 -1.90
CA ILE A 68 -9.81 3.82 -1.52
C ILE A 68 -8.69 3.01 -2.18
N GLU A 69 -8.41 3.22 -3.47
CA GLU A 69 -7.29 2.55 -4.15
C GLU A 69 -5.93 2.92 -3.54
N VAL A 70 -5.73 4.19 -3.16
CA VAL A 70 -4.49 4.68 -2.52
C VAL A 70 -4.27 4.00 -1.18
N GLU A 71 -5.28 4.06 -0.31
CA GLU A 71 -5.17 3.53 1.06
C GLU A 71 -4.99 2.00 1.06
N LEU A 72 -5.64 1.28 0.14
CA LEU A 72 -5.38 -0.15 -0.03
C LEU A 72 -3.92 -0.42 -0.40
N VAL A 73 -3.33 0.38 -1.28
CA VAL A 73 -1.91 0.24 -1.64
C VAL A 73 -0.99 0.56 -0.46
N ASP A 74 -1.32 1.58 0.35
CA ASP A 74 -0.53 1.94 1.53
C ASP A 74 -0.60 0.85 2.61
N ILE A 75 -1.78 0.27 2.82
CA ILE A 75 -1.94 -0.95 3.64
C ILE A 75 -1.05 -2.08 3.09
N TRP A 76 -1.01 -2.29 1.77
CA TRP A 76 -0.21 -3.35 1.15
C TRP A 76 1.29 -3.19 1.38
N HIS A 77 1.82 -1.97 1.33
CA HIS A 77 3.22 -1.69 1.69
C HIS A 77 3.56 -2.20 3.09
N PHE A 78 2.69 -1.95 4.06
CA PHE A 78 2.91 -2.35 5.45
C PHE A 78 2.61 -3.84 5.70
N VAL A 79 1.64 -4.42 5.00
CA VAL A 79 1.39 -5.87 5.03
C VAL A 79 2.61 -6.63 4.52
N MET A 80 3.18 -6.25 3.36
CA MET A 80 4.41 -6.85 2.85
C MET A 80 5.58 -6.69 3.82
N SER A 81 5.71 -5.54 4.47
CA SER A 81 6.76 -5.31 5.48
C SER A 81 6.63 -6.25 6.67
N GLU A 82 5.42 -6.46 7.19
CA GLU A 82 5.17 -7.42 8.27
C GLU A 82 5.37 -8.87 7.80
N VAL A 83 4.95 -9.20 6.57
CA VAL A 83 5.17 -10.51 5.93
C VAL A 83 6.67 -10.83 5.84
N LEU A 84 7.46 -9.91 5.31
CA LEU A 84 8.93 -10.06 5.19
C LEU A 84 9.58 -10.21 6.57
N ARG A 85 9.16 -9.39 7.56
CA ARG A 85 9.65 -9.47 8.93
C ARG A 85 9.35 -10.83 9.56
N VAL A 86 8.10 -11.30 9.48
CA VAL A 86 7.67 -12.57 10.06
C VAL A 86 8.37 -13.76 9.38
N ASN A 87 8.45 -13.72 8.04
CA ASN A 87 9.22 -14.71 7.28
C ASN A 87 10.70 -14.77 7.74
N ARG A 88 11.34 -13.61 7.86
CA ARG A 88 12.76 -13.54 8.29
C ARG A 88 12.99 -14.13 9.67
N LEU A 89 12.08 -13.90 10.60
CA LEU A 89 12.21 -14.34 11.99
C LEU A 89 11.82 -15.81 12.23
N ASN A 90 10.99 -16.39 11.34
CA ASN A 90 10.48 -17.76 11.52
C ASN A 90 11.07 -18.71 10.47
N ASP A 91 10.51 -18.69 9.26
CA ASP A 91 10.81 -19.70 8.22
C ASP A 91 12.04 -19.33 7.40
N ASN A 92 12.37 -18.04 7.30
CA ASN A 92 13.46 -17.46 6.51
C ASN A 92 13.51 -18.00 5.06
N LEU A 93 12.33 -18.15 4.44
CA LEU A 93 12.22 -18.57 3.04
C LEU A 93 12.83 -17.53 2.10
N PRO A 94 13.47 -17.96 0.99
CA PRO A 94 13.79 -17.07 -0.11
C PRO A 94 12.54 -16.32 -0.61
N ILE A 95 12.69 -15.08 -1.07
CA ILE A 95 11.54 -14.25 -1.52
C ILE A 95 10.72 -14.96 -2.61
N VAL A 96 11.38 -15.69 -3.51
CA VAL A 96 10.68 -16.45 -4.57
C VAL A 96 9.75 -17.53 -3.98
N GLU A 97 10.19 -18.26 -2.96
CA GLU A 97 9.38 -19.30 -2.30
C GLU A 97 8.24 -18.67 -1.47
N LEU A 98 8.54 -17.57 -0.79
CA LEU A 98 7.52 -16.80 -0.08
C LEU A 98 6.44 -16.28 -1.04
N ALA A 99 6.82 -15.74 -2.20
CA ALA A 99 5.89 -15.26 -3.22
C ALA A 99 4.98 -16.39 -3.72
N ILE A 100 5.53 -17.56 -4.04
CA ILE A 100 4.75 -18.74 -4.47
C ILE A 100 3.75 -19.13 -3.37
N ARG A 101 4.19 -19.21 -2.12
CA ARG A 101 3.32 -19.57 -0.98
C ARG A 101 2.15 -18.59 -0.82
N LEU A 102 2.38 -17.30 -1.02
CA LEU A 102 1.32 -16.28 -0.96
C LEU A 102 0.38 -16.37 -2.17
N GLU A 103 0.92 -16.52 -3.38
CA GLU A 103 0.13 -16.66 -4.61
C GLU A 103 -0.79 -17.89 -4.57
N ASP A 104 -0.29 -19.03 -4.09
CA ASP A 104 -1.09 -20.24 -3.90
C ASP A 104 -2.25 -20.03 -2.90
N ALA A 105 -2.00 -19.28 -1.82
CA ALA A 105 -3.01 -18.98 -0.82
C ALA A 105 -4.07 -17.99 -1.29
N ILE A 106 -3.69 -17.03 -2.10
CA ILE A 106 -4.56 -15.98 -2.62
C ILE A 106 -5.45 -16.52 -3.75
N GLY A 107 -4.90 -17.40 -4.61
CA GLY A 107 -5.59 -17.89 -5.79
C GLY A 107 -5.87 -16.81 -6.83
N LYS A 108 -6.86 -17.02 -7.71
CA LYS A 108 -7.29 -16.02 -8.69
C LYS A 108 -8.20 -15.00 -8.02
N LEU A 109 -7.81 -13.74 -8.11
CA LEU A 109 -8.54 -12.59 -7.56
C LEU A 109 -9.05 -11.70 -8.69
N ASP A 110 -10.28 -11.93 -9.09
CA ASP A 110 -11.00 -10.99 -9.95
C ASP A 110 -11.75 -9.98 -9.06
N ALA A 111 -11.72 -8.70 -9.44
CA ALA A 111 -12.47 -7.68 -8.72
C ALA A 111 -13.98 -8.02 -8.71
N GLN A 112 -14.63 -7.74 -7.60
CA GLN A 112 -16.08 -7.90 -7.48
C GLN A 112 -16.79 -6.65 -7.97
N LYS A 113 -18.08 -6.79 -8.30
CA LYS A 113 -18.94 -5.62 -8.51
C LYS A 113 -19.05 -4.88 -7.17
N ILE A 114 -18.82 -3.57 -7.21
CA ILE A 114 -18.98 -2.68 -6.06
C ILE A 114 -20.47 -2.70 -5.66
N GLU A 115 -20.74 -2.98 -4.39
CA GLU A 115 -22.07 -2.94 -3.82
C GLU A 115 -22.52 -1.48 -3.62
N ASP A 116 -23.84 -1.24 -3.63
CA ASP A 116 -24.36 0.11 -3.39
C ASP A 116 -24.32 0.48 -1.88
N ASP A 117 -24.22 -0.52 -1.01
CA ASP A 117 -24.09 -0.34 0.45
C ASP A 117 -22.63 -0.28 0.90
N TYR A 118 -22.12 0.93 1.08
CA TYR A 118 -20.77 1.15 1.55
C TYR A 118 -20.55 0.78 3.05
N TYR A 119 -21.59 0.60 3.84
CA TYR A 119 -21.42 0.13 5.22
C TYR A 119 -20.89 -1.30 5.28
N ALA A 120 -21.32 -2.16 4.35
CA ALA A 120 -20.76 -3.51 4.23
C ALA A 120 -19.28 -3.50 3.82
N GLU A 121 -18.82 -2.47 3.12
CA GLU A 121 -17.39 -2.27 2.82
C GLU A 121 -16.62 -1.85 4.08
N ILE A 122 -17.15 -0.91 4.88
CA ILE A 122 -16.56 -0.48 6.15
C ILE A 122 -16.45 -1.66 7.12
N GLU A 123 -17.51 -2.46 7.28
CA GLU A 123 -17.50 -3.65 8.12
C GLU A 123 -16.40 -4.63 7.70
N ALA A 124 -16.16 -4.80 6.40
CA ALA A 124 -15.07 -5.67 5.91
C ALA A 124 -13.68 -5.12 6.26
N ILE A 125 -13.49 -3.79 6.27
CA ILE A 125 -12.25 -3.15 6.73
C ILE A 125 -12.07 -3.40 8.24
N GLU A 126 -13.11 -3.23 9.03
CA GLU A 126 -13.08 -3.46 10.48
C GLU A 126 -12.78 -4.93 10.83
N GLU A 127 -13.31 -5.90 10.08
CA GLU A 127 -12.98 -7.32 10.25
C GLU A 127 -11.50 -7.61 9.92
N LEU A 128 -10.91 -6.95 8.92
CA LEU A 128 -9.46 -7.04 8.66
C LEU A 128 -8.65 -6.52 9.85
N ILE A 129 -9.04 -5.36 10.43
CA ILE A 129 -8.38 -4.78 11.61
C ILE A 129 -8.50 -5.72 12.82
N LYS A 130 -9.65 -6.34 13.02
CA LYS A 130 -9.86 -7.34 14.07
C LYS A 130 -8.93 -8.54 13.92
N LYS A 131 -8.78 -9.08 12.72
CA LYS A 131 -7.81 -10.14 12.42
C LYS A 131 -6.37 -9.68 12.71
N LEU A 132 -6.00 -8.45 12.36
CA LEU A 132 -4.68 -7.89 12.59
C LEU A 132 -4.24 -7.98 14.05
N PHE A 133 -5.14 -7.69 14.99
CA PHE A 133 -4.80 -7.63 16.42
C PHE A 133 -5.11 -8.92 17.19
N CYS A 134 -6.12 -9.68 16.77
CA CYS A 134 -6.55 -10.85 17.51
C CYS A 134 -5.95 -12.17 16.99
N HIS A 135 -5.75 -12.30 15.67
CA HIS A 135 -5.41 -13.56 15.03
C HIS A 135 -4.48 -13.38 13.82
N PHE A 136 -3.37 -12.65 14.01
CA PHE A 136 -2.43 -12.47 12.91
C PHE A 136 -1.66 -13.77 12.64
N GLU A 137 -1.99 -14.41 11.52
CA GLU A 137 -1.20 -15.44 10.86
C GLU A 137 -0.88 -14.92 9.44
N LEU A 138 0.38 -15.06 9.00
CA LEU A 138 0.91 -14.40 7.82
C LEU A 138 0.09 -14.68 6.55
N VAL A 139 -0.15 -15.96 6.27
CA VAL A 139 -0.83 -16.37 5.04
C VAL A 139 -2.32 -16.04 5.09
N ASP A 140 -2.98 -16.34 6.23
CA ASP A 140 -4.41 -16.04 6.41
C ASP A 140 -4.71 -14.56 6.39
N PHE A 141 -3.85 -13.74 7.04
CA PHE A 141 -4.01 -12.29 7.01
C PHE A 141 -3.82 -11.73 5.59
N THR A 142 -2.79 -12.18 4.87
CA THR A 142 -2.55 -11.77 3.48
C THR A 142 -3.74 -12.14 2.59
N LYS A 143 -4.28 -13.35 2.73
CA LYS A 143 -5.49 -13.77 2.02
C LYS A 143 -6.67 -12.86 2.32
N SER A 144 -6.91 -12.55 3.61
CA SER A 144 -8.00 -11.65 4.02
C SER A 144 -7.85 -10.23 3.48
N TYR A 145 -6.61 -9.73 3.40
CA TYR A 145 -6.34 -8.43 2.76
C TYR A 145 -6.72 -8.46 1.27
N PHE A 146 -6.38 -9.52 0.54
CA PHE A 146 -6.75 -9.61 -0.88
C PHE A 146 -8.25 -9.85 -1.10
N GLU A 147 -8.92 -10.55 -0.18
CA GLU A 147 -10.38 -10.67 -0.19
C GLU A 147 -11.04 -9.28 0.01
N LEU A 148 -10.48 -8.44 0.89
CA LEU A 148 -10.90 -7.04 1.04
C LEU A 148 -10.68 -6.26 -0.25
N CYS A 149 -9.49 -6.30 -0.86
CA CYS A 149 -9.22 -5.64 -2.14
C CYS A 149 -10.28 -5.99 -3.18
N ARG A 150 -10.59 -7.28 -3.33
CA ARG A 150 -11.61 -7.78 -4.25
C ARG A 150 -12.98 -7.20 -3.94
N LYS A 151 -13.38 -7.19 -2.67
CA LYS A 151 -14.68 -6.65 -2.23
C LYS A 151 -14.80 -5.16 -2.51
N LEU A 152 -13.71 -4.40 -2.37
CA LEU A 152 -13.66 -2.96 -2.65
C LEU A 152 -13.43 -2.63 -4.15
N GLY A 153 -13.39 -3.64 -5.02
CA GLY A 153 -13.29 -3.47 -6.47
C GLY A 153 -11.87 -3.30 -7.01
N LEU A 154 -10.83 -3.54 -6.19
CA LEU A 154 -9.44 -3.45 -6.62
C LEU A 154 -8.93 -4.83 -7.10
N SER A 155 -8.60 -4.94 -8.39
CA SER A 155 -7.99 -6.14 -8.95
C SER A 155 -6.50 -6.24 -8.58
N PHE A 156 -5.95 -7.46 -8.61
CA PHE A 156 -4.51 -7.68 -8.37
C PHE A 156 -3.63 -6.92 -9.35
N GLU A 157 -4.00 -6.91 -10.64
CA GLU A 157 -3.27 -6.18 -11.68
C GLU A 157 -3.26 -4.67 -11.39
N ARG A 158 -4.39 -4.11 -10.99
CA ARG A 158 -4.48 -2.68 -10.64
C ARG A 158 -3.68 -2.37 -9.38
N LEU A 159 -3.77 -3.22 -8.35
CA LEU A 159 -2.95 -3.10 -7.14
C LEU A 159 -1.45 -3.09 -7.48
N TYR A 160 -1.01 -4.03 -8.35
CA TYR A 160 0.38 -4.09 -8.78
C TYR A 160 0.84 -2.80 -9.45
N GLN A 161 0.05 -2.28 -10.41
CA GLN A 161 0.38 -1.03 -11.11
C GLN A 161 0.51 0.15 -10.13
N LEU A 162 -0.45 0.30 -9.22
CA LEU A 162 -0.44 1.36 -8.21
C LEU A 162 0.71 1.19 -7.22
N TYR A 163 0.99 -0.04 -6.78
CA TYR A 163 2.13 -0.32 -5.91
C TYR A 163 3.46 0.09 -6.55
N ILE A 164 3.68 -0.26 -7.82
CA ILE A 164 4.91 0.16 -8.53
C ILE A 164 4.98 1.69 -8.57
N GLY A 165 3.88 2.35 -8.92
CA GLY A 165 3.81 3.83 -8.92
C GLY A 165 4.14 4.43 -7.56
N LYS A 166 3.52 3.92 -6.49
CA LYS A 166 3.75 4.39 -5.12
C LYS A 166 5.18 4.12 -4.65
N ASN A 167 5.77 2.98 -5.00
CA ASN A 167 7.16 2.67 -4.69
C ASN A 167 8.11 3.70 -5.31
N ILE A 168 7.90 4.04 -6.59
CA ILE A 168 8.67 5.09 -7.28
C ILE A 168 8.46 6.46 -6.64
N LEU A 169 7.22 6.83 -6.30
CA LEU A 169 6.94 8.08 -5.61
C LEU A 169 7.62 8.13 -4.22
N ASN A 170 7.67 7.03 -3.49
CA ASN A 170 8.36 6.97 -2.21
C ASN A 170 9.88 7.13 -2.35
N ILE A 171 10.49 6.58 -3.39
CA ILE A 171 11.90 6.83 -3.74
C ILE A 171 12.08 8.31 -4.07
N PHE A 172 11.24 8.85 -4.95
CA PHE A 172 11.26 10.27 -5.33
C PHE A 172 11.18 11.21 -4.11
N ARG A 173 10.27 10.94 -3.18
CA ARG A 173 10.15 11.70 -1.93
C ARG A 173 11.43 11.70 -1.11
N GLN A 174 12.10 10.53 -1.00
CA GLN A 174 13.35 10.42 -0.26
C GLN A 174 14.49 11.20 -0.92
N ASP A 175 14.60 11.12 -2.26
CA ASP A 175 15.61 11.84 -3.03
C ASP A 175 15.42 13.37 -2.96
N HIS A 176 14.20 13.83 -2.67
CA HIS A 176 13.84 15.26 -2.59
C HIS A 176 13.65 15.78 -1.15
N GLY A 177 14.22 15.11 -0.15
CA GLY A 177 14.30 15.61 1.22
C GLY A 177 13.06 15.35 2.09
N TYR A 178 12.35 14.26 1.87
CA TYR A 178 11.20 13.90 2.70
C TYR A 178 11.57 13.68 4.17
N LYS A 179 12.72 13.02 4.42
CA LYS A 179 13.23 12.79 5.79
C LYS A 179 13.69 14.07 6.49
N GLU A 180 14.20 15.01 5.71
CA GLU A 180 14.65 16.32 6.16
C GLU A 180 13.50 17.31 6.34
N GLY A 181 12.28 16.95 5.93
CA GLY A 181 11.09 17.80 6.00
C GLY A 181 11.09 18.95 4.97
N THR A 182 11.91 18.85 3.92
CA THR A 182 12.01 19.87 2.85
C THR A 182 11.18 19.54 1.62
N TYR A 183 10.67 18.30 1.54
CA TYR A 183 9.83 17.85 0.42
C TYR A 183 8.47 18.57 0.40
N ILE A 184 8.06 19.04 -0.77
CA ILE A 184 6.74 19.65 -0.98
C ILE A 184 5.77 18.57 -1.41
N LYS A 185 4.75 18.25 -0.58
CA LYS A 185 3.76 17.17 -0.87
C LYS A 185 2.65 17.61 -1.82
N VAL A 186 2.34 18.91 -1.87
CA VAL A 186 1.25 19.47 -2.68
C VAL A 186 1.80 20.24 -3.85
N TRP A 187 1.56 19.79 -5.08
CA TRP A 187 2.05 20.36 -6.34
C TRP A 187 0.90 21.01 -7.09
N ASN A 188 0.97 22.34 -7.27
CA ASN A 188 -0.09 23.10 -7.96
C ASN A 188 -1.52 22.80 -7.43
N GLY A 189 -1.66 22.67 -6.10
CA GLY A 189 -2.95 22.41 -5.44
C GLY A 189 -3.39 20.95 -5.43
N LYS A 190 -2.59 20.01 -5.93
CA LYS A 190 -2.86 18.56 -5.89
C LYS A 190 -1.81 17.86 -5.05
N GLU A 191 -2.21 16.85 -4.28
CA GLU A 191 -1.26 15.96 -3.63
C GLU A 191 -0.47 15.14 -4.65
N ASP A 192 0.77 14.83 -4.34
CA ASP A 192 1.69 14.07 -5.18
C ASP A 192 1.15 12.67 -5.56
N ASN A 193 0.36 12.02 -4.68
CA ASN A 193 -0.35 10.78 -4.99
C ASN A 193 -1.33 10.95 -6.16
N VAL A 194 -2.06 12.06 -6.18
CA VAL A 194 -3.01 12.37 -7.27
C VAL A 194 -2.25 12.60 -8.57
N VAL A 195 -1.16 13.37 -8.52
CA VAL A 195 -0.30 13.62 -9.70
C VAL A 195 0.27 12.31 -10.24
N MET A 196 0.78 11.43 -9.38
CA MET A 196 1.27 10.10 -9.77
C MET A 196 0.18 9.27 -10.46
N GLN A 197 -1.03 9.23 -9.91
CA GLN A 197 -2.14 8.50 -10.52
C GLN A 197 -2.54 9.07 -11.89
N GLU A 198 -2.58 10.39 -12.04
CA GLU A 198 -2.83 11.05 -13.33
C GLU A 198 -1.76 10.69 -14.38
N ILE A 199 -0.49 10.61 -13.98
CA ILE A 199 0.60 10.18 -14.85
C ILE A 199 0.40 8.72 -15.28
N LEU A 200 0.09 7.81 -14.33
CA LEU A 200 -0.16 6.40 -14.63
C LEU A 200 -1.37 6.20 -15.55
N ALA A 201 -2.44 6.99 -15.37
CA ALA A 201 -3.62 6.94 -16.21
C ALA A 201 -3.40 7.51 -17.62
N SER A 202 -2.44 8.42 -17.79
CA SER A 202 -2.17 9.10 -19.07
C SER A 202 -1.51 8.20 -20.12
N LYS A 203 -0.85 7.11 -19.70
CA LYS A 203 -0.12 6.21 -20.57
C LYS A 203 -0.09 4.79 -20.01
N SER A 204 -0.60 3.83 -20.76
CA SER A 204 -0.47 2.41 -20.43
C SER A 204 1.00 1.95 -20.58
N GLY A 205 1.47 1.12 -19.64
CA GLY A 205 2.80 0.53 -19.68
C GLY A 205 3.95 1.52 -19.45
N ILE A 206 3.72 2.58 -18.67
CA ILE A 206 4.78 3.50 -18.25
C ILE A 206 5.84 2.74 -17.44
N THR A 207 7.13 2.94 -17.77
CA THR A 207 8.22 2.32 -17.02
C THR A 207 8.51 3.09 -15.72
N PRO A 208 9.14 2.45 -14.70
CA PRO A 208 9.58 3.13 -13.48
C PRO A 208 10.41 4.39 -13.75
N GLU A 209 11.36 4.30 -14.70
CA GLU A 209 12.25 5.41 -15.05
C GLU A 209 11.47 6.56 -15.71
N GLU A 210 10.52 6.23 -16.59
CA GLU A 210 9.67 7.24 -17.23
C GLU A 210 8.73 7.90 -16.19
N LEU A 211 8.17 7.12 -15.27
CA LEU A 211 7.35 7.66 -14.18
C LEU A 211 8.15 8.62 -13.32
N TYR A 212 9.36 8.23 -12.88
CA TYR A 212 10.23 9.07 -12.07
C TYR A 212 10.54 10.40 -12.77
N LYS A 213 10.92 10.35 -14.06
CA LYS A 213 11.18 11.55 -14.85
C LYS A 213 9.96 12.48 -14.95
N ARG A 214 8.77 11.94 -15.14
CA ARG A 214 7.54 12.74 -15.19
C ARG A 214 7.17 13.36 -13.84
N LEU A 215 7.48 12.67 -12.74
CA LEU A 215 7.36 13.25 -11.40
C LEU A 215 8.32 14.44 -11.23
N GLU A 216 9.57 14.32 -11.70
CA GLU A 216 10.54 15.44 -11.67
C GLU A 216 10.04 16.66 -12.47
N GLU A 217 9.49 16.42 -13.68
CA GLU A 217 8.92 17.49 -14.50
C GLU A 217 7.81 18.21 -13.74
N LYS A 218 6.88 17.45 -13.10
CA LYS A 218 5.76 18.04 -12.34
C LYS A 218 6.20 18.72 -11.04
N TYR A 219 7.19 18.18 -10.36
CA TYR A 219 7.73 18.76 -9.13
C TYR A 219 8.47 20.06 -9.37
N SER A 220 9.18 20.18 -10.50
CA SER A 220 9.88 21.41 -10.88
C SER A 220 8.94 22.58 -11.24
N GLU A 221 7.67 22.29 -11.52
CA GLU A 221 6.61 23.26 -11.81
C GLU A 221 5.83 23.68 -10.54
N ALA A 222 6.13 23.09 -9.35
CA ALA A 222 5.34 23.20 -8.13
C ALA A 222 5.67 24.44 -7.26
#